data_8a164d3a3dd185bc41eeb169a88c52f4
#
_entry.id   8a164d3a3dd185bc41eeb169a88c52f4
#
_cell.length_a   1.000
_cell.length_b   1.000
_cell.length_c   1.000
_cell.angle_alpha   90.00
_cell.angle_beta   90.00
_cell.angle_gamma   90.00
#
_symmetry.space_group_name_H-M   'P 1'
#
loop_
_entity.id
_entity.type
_entity.pdbx_description
1 polymer ?
#
loop_
_entity_poly.entity_id
_entity_poly.type
_entity_poly.pdbx_seq_one_letter_code
_entity_poly.pdbx_strand_id
1 'polypeptide(L)'
;MALEIRIKRAEEYSARQLAVEMLADAVGSAPEDIFFYRGENGKPLTNLSLHFNCSHSGCFVVCAVGEREVGVDLEQIRPVHPRLERALTAAERQWLTSLPQAERDEGFFRLWTLKESFGKLRGDGLNCGFPQFQVEPVEGDAC
;
A
#
# COMPACT_ATOMS: atom_id res chain seq x y z
N MET A 1 -3.70 -17.31 9.52
CA MET A 1 -2.58 -16.46 9.99
C MET A 1 -3.00 -15.01 10.16
N ALA A 2 -2.35 -14.29 11.00
CA ALA A 2 -2.56 -12.85 11.08
C ALA A 2 -1.96 -12.16 9.83
N LEU A 3 -2.40 -10.94 9.56
CA LEU A 3 -1.77 -10.08 8.56
C LEU A 3 -0.32 -9.79 8.98
N GLU A 4 0.61 -10.07 8.12
CA GLU A 4 2.04 -9.77 8.32
C GLU A 4 2.49 -8.67 7.36
N ILE A 5 3.23 -7.70 7.87
CA ILE A 5 3.80 -6.60 7.09
C ILE A 5 5.30 -6.53 7.39
N ARG A 6 6.11 -6.50 6.34
CA ARG A 6 7.57 -6.28 6.45
C ARG A 6 8.00 -5.10 5.61
N ILE A 7 8.92 -4.32 6.14
CA ILE A 7 9.59 -3.21 5.45
C ILE A 7 11.08 -3.51 5.39
N LYS A 8 11.66 -3.35 4.21
CA LYS A 8 13.10 -3.57 3.96
C LYS A 8 13.68 -2.40 3.16
N ARG A 9 15.01 -2.32 3.12
CA ARG A 9 15.69 -1.37 2.25
C ARG A 9 15.65 -1.84 0.80
N ALA A 10 15.32 -0.92 -0.11
CA ALA A 10 15.24 -1.22 -1.54
C ALA A 10 16.59 -1.56 -2.18
N GLU A 11 17.69 -1.21 -1.53
CA GLU A 11 19.04 -1.62 -1.96
C GLU A 11 19.35 -3.10 -1.69
N GLU A 12 18.63 -3.71 -0.73
CA GLU A 12 18.83 -5.10 -0.33
C GLU A 12 17.75 -6.03 -0.89
N TYR A 13 16.53 -5.51 -1.10
CA TYR A 13 15.35 -6.28 -1.51
C TYR A 13 14.62 -5.61 -2.65
N SER A 14 14.27 -6.37 -3.67
CA SER A 14 13.17 -6.01 -4.56
C SER A 14 11.81 -6.36 -3.91
N ALA A 15 10.73 -5.78 -4.39
CA ALA A 15 9.38 -6.14 -3.95
C ALA A 15 9.11 -7.65 -4.13
N ARG A 16 9.56 -8.21 -5.27
CA ARG A 16 9.41 -9.63 -5.56
C ARG A 16 10.17 -10.51 -4.57
N GLN A 17 11.43 -10.17 -4.27
CA GLN A 17 12.23 -10.93 -3.30
C GLN A 17 11.59 -10.93 -1.92
N LEU A 18 11.10 -9.78 -1.48
CA LEU A 18 10.41 -9.66 -0.18
C LEU A 18 9.12 -10.46 -0.16
N ALA A 19 8.32 -10.42 -1.22
CA ALA A 19 7.09 -11.20 -1.32
C ALA A 19 7.38 -12.71 -1.30
N VAL A 20 8.39 -13.18 -2.06
CA VAL A 20 8.79 -14.59 -2.05
C VAL A 20 9.22 -15.04 -0.66
N GLU A 21 10.08 -14.27 0.01
CA GLU A 21 10.54 -14.58 1.36
C GLU A 21 9.35 -14.72 2.34
N MET A 22 8.48 -13.72 2.36
CA MET A 22 7.33 -13.72 3.28
C MET A 22 6.34 -14.84 3.02
N LEU A 23 6.05 -15.12 1.74
CA LEU A 23 5.14 -16.21 1.36
C LEU A 23 5.76 -17.58 1.68
N ALA A 24 7.03 -17.78 1.40
CA ALA A 24 7.73 -19.01 1.74
C ALA A 24 7.77 -19.26 3.25
N ASP A 25 8.08 -18.22 4.03
CA ASP A 25 8.06 -18.29 5.49
C ASP A 25 6.66 -18.64 6.02
N ALA A 26 5.62 -18.05 5.46
CA ALA A 26 4.25 -18.23 5.93
C ALA A 26 3.75 -19.67 5.75
N VAL A 27 4.19 -20.40 4.72
CA VAL A 27 3.76 -21.77 4.43
C VAL A 27 4.84 -22.82 4.68
N GLY A 28 6.04 -22.41 5.10
CA GLY A 28 7.15 -23.34 5.35
C GLY A 28 7.67 -24.03 4.09
N SER A 29 7.61 -23.34 2.94
CA SER A 29 8.11 -23.88 1.66
C SER A 29 9.45 -23.26 1.27
N ALA A 30 10.08 -23.83 0.24
CA ALA A 30 11.25 -23.24 -0.35
C ALA A 30 10.84 -22.03 -1.25
N PRO A 31 11.67 -20.99 -1.34
CA PRO A 31 11.38 -19.82 -2.19
C PRO A 31 11.13 -20.17 -3.67
N GLU A 32 11.81 -21.19 -4.19
CA GLU A 32 11.66 -21.67 -5.57
C GLU A 32 10.33 -22.32 -5.88
N ASP A 33 9.55 -22.67 -4.86
CA ASP A 33 8.21 -23.25 -5.00
C ASP A 33 7.12 -22.17 -5.09
N ILE A 34 7.49 -20.90 -4.95
CA ILE A 34 6.55 -19.78 -5.03
C ILE A 34 6.48 -19.26 -6.47
N PHE A 35 5.29 -19.31 -7.05
CA PHE A 35 5.01 -18.82 -8.40
C PHE A 35 4.05 -17.64 -8.36
N PHE A 36 4.28 -16.69 -9.26
CA PHE A 36 3.40 -15.55 -9.46
C PHE A 36 2.76 -15.61 -10.85
N TYR A 37 1.52 -15.18 -10.91
CA TYR A 37 0.80 -14.98 -12.17
C TYR A 37 -0.02 -13.71 -12.07
N ARG A 38 -0.47 -13.19 -13.20
CA ARG A 38 -1.32 -11.99 -13.22
C ARG A 38 -2.78 -12.39 -13.27
N GLY A 39 -3.55 -11.87 -12.31
CA GLY A 39 -4.99 -11.95 -12.31
C GLY A 39 -5.62 -10.92 -13.25
N GLU A 40 -6.93 -10.80 -13.18
CA GLU A 40 -7.68 -9.73 -13.83
C GLU A 40 -7.12 -8.36 -13.38
N ASN A 41 -7.12 -7.36 -14.24
CA ASN A 41 -6.57 -6.03 -14.00
C ASN A 41 -5.04 -6.00 -13.72
N GLY A 42 -4.32 -7.09 -13.95
CA GLY A 42 -2.88 -7.15 -13.83
C GLY A 42 -2.32 -7.26 -12.41
N LYS A 43 -3.18 -7.42 -11.39
CA LYS A 43 -2.75 -7.63 -10.01
C LYS A 43 -1.95 -8.94 -9.91
N PRO A 44 -0.73 -8.93 -9.34
CA PRO A 44 0.02 -10.17 -9.12
C PRO A 44 -0.68 -11.08 -8.11
N LEU A 45 -0.77 -12.37 -8.44
CA LEU A 45 -1.30 -13.41 -7.59
C LEU A 45 -0.25 -14.51 -7.39
N THR A 46 -0.42 -15.34 -6.39
CA THR A 46 0.46 -16.46 -6.09
C THR A 46 -0.27 -17.78 -6.18
N ASN A 47 0.48 -18.87 -6.37
CA ASN A 47 -0.03 -20.24 -6.36
C ASN A 47 -0.48 -20.75 -4.98
N LEU A 48 -0.30 -19.94 -3.94
CA LEU A 48 -0.69 -20.27 -2.57
C LEU A 48 -2.10 -19.77 -2.27
N SER A 49 -2.72 -20.31 -1.21
CA SER A 49 -3.97 -19.79 -0.64
C SER A 49 -3.73 -18.57 0.26
N LEU A 50 -2.81 -17.72 -0.15
CA LEU A 50 -2.47 -16.46 0.51
C LEU A 50 -2.55 -15.31 -0.48
N HIS A 51 -2.79 -14.14 0.06
CA HIS A 51 -2.79 -12.89 -0.69
C HIS A 51 -1.59 -12.04 -0.28
N PHE A 52 -1.07 -11.29 -1.23
CA PHE A 52 0.03 -10.36 -0.96
C PHE A 52 -0.13 -9.07 -1.77
N ASN A 53 0.49 -8.04 -1.30
CA ASN A 53 0.62 -6.79 -2.02
C ASN A 53 1.90 -6.09 -1.60
N CYS A 54 2.53 -5.38 -2.53
CA CYS A 54 3.79 -4.67 -2.28
C CYS A 54 3.69 -3.22 -2.73
N SER A 55 4.54 -2.40 -2.13
CA SER A 55 4.78 -1.03 -2.55
C SER A 55 6.24 -0.67 -2.32
N HIS A 56 6.71 0.35 -3.02
CA HIS A 56 8.03 0.92 -2.78
C HIS A 56 7.97 2.45 -2.92
N SER A 57 8.73 3.13 -2.09
CA SER A 57 8.91 4.58 -2.17
C SER A 57 10.25 4.97 -1.54
N GLY A 58 10.97 5.87 -2.18
CA GLY A 58 12.29 6.25 -1.73
C GLY A 58 13.23 5.04 -1.65
N CYS A 59 13.85 4.84 -0.50
CA CYS A 59 14.79 3.74 -0.25
C CYS A 59 14.18 2.52 0.46
N PHE A 60 12.86 2.42 0.49
CA PHE A 60 12.16 1.34 1.17
C PHE A 60 11.21 0.57 0.24
N VAL A 61 11.05 -0.70 0.56
CA VAL A 61 10.03 -1.59 0.00
C VAL A 61 9.23 -2.20 1.14
N VAL A 62 7.93 -2.34 0.94
CA VAL A 62 7.00 -2.96 1.89
C VAL A 62 6.25 -4.09 1.20
N CYS A 63 5.99 -5.15 1.93
CA CYS A 63 5.09 -6.21 1.51
C CYS A 63 4.16 -6.58 2.66
N ALA A 64 2.91 -6.83 2.32
CA ALA A 64 1.88 -7.36 3.21
C ALA A 64 1.42 -8.73 2.71
N VAL A 65 1.27 -9.69 3.61
CA VAL A 65 0.81 -11.05 3.33
C VAL A 65 -0.28 -11.43 4.31
N GLY A 66 -1.36 -12.05 3.83
CA GLY A 66 -2.46 -12.49 4.66
C GLY A 66 -3.36 -13.52 3.99
N GLU A 67 -4.29 -14.09 4.75
CA GLU A 67 -5.30 -15.03 4.25
C GLU A 67 -6.45 -14.38 3.48
N ARG A 68 -6.58 -13.07 3.60
CA ARG A 68 -7.58 -12.26 2.88
C ARG A 68 -6.88 -11.33 1.92
N GLU A 69 -7.60 -10.84 0.96
CA GLU A 69 -7.10 -9.80 0.07
C GLU A 69 -6.54 -8.61 0.86
N VAL A 70 -5.41 -8.11 0.42
CA VAL A 70 -4.67 -7.04 1.07
C VAL A 70 -4.20 -6.02 0.04
N GLY A 71 -4.17 -4.77 0.45
CA GLY A 71 -3.54 -3.67 -0.27
C GLY A 71 -2.63 -2.92 0.69
N VAL A 72 -1.43 -2.60 0.24
CA VAL A 72 -0.46 -1.81 1.01
C VAL A 72 0.13 -0.72 0.14
N ASP A 73 0.35 0.43 0.72
CA ASP A 73 1.05 1.52 0.08
C ASP A 73 2.08 2.15 1.00
N LEU A 74 3.14 2.65 0.39
CA LEU A 74 4.25 3.32 1.05
C LEU A 74 4.58 4.57 0.25
N GLU A 75 4.67 5.70 0.92
CA GLU A 75 5.07 6.95 0.30
C GLU A 75 6.08 7.69 1.17
N GLN A 76 7.07 8.25 0.52
CA GLN A 76 7.99 9.18 1.16
C GLN A 76 7.29 10.53 1.36
N ILE A 77 7.31 11.04 2.59
CA ILE A 77 6.80 12.38 2.87
C ILE A 77 7.70 13.41 2.19
N ARG A 78 7.08 14.28 1.40
CA ARG A 78 7.74 15.34 0.63
C ARG A 78 6.78 16.51 0.45
N PRO A 79 7.24 17.66 -0.05
CA PRO A 79 6.31 18.73 -0.43
C PRO A 79 5.29 18.25 -1.45
N VAL A 80 4.02 18.50 -1.19
CA VAL A 80 2.91 18.04 -2.04
C VAL A 80 2.76 18.93 -3.25
N HIS A 81 2.78 18.30 -4.44
CA HIS A 81 2.49 19.04 -5.66
C HIS A 81 0.97 19.32 -5.75
N PRO A 82 0.53 20.56 -6.05
CA PRO A 82 -0.89 20.95 -6.04
C PRO A 82 -1.79 20.05 -6.91
N ARG A 83 -1.27 19.46 -7.97
CA ARG A 83 -2.03 18.54 -8.84
C ARG A 83 -2.50 17.28 -8.11
N LEU A 84 -1.76 16.83 -7.10
CA LEU A 84 -2.12 15.63 -6.34
C LEU A 84 -3.34 15.85 -5.45
N GLU A 85 -3.62 17.09 -5.05
CA GLU A 85 -4.79 17.43 -4.22
C GLU A 85 -6.11 17.16 -4.95
N ARG A 86 -6.11 17.02 -6.26
CA ARG A 86 -7.29 16.63 -7.05
C ARG A 86 -7.78 15.22 -6.73
N ALA A 87 -6.93 14.37 -6.18
CA ALA A 87 -7.28 13.03 -5.74
C ALA A 87 -8.12 13.02 -4.46
N LEU A 88 -8.20 14.15 -3.75
CA LEU A 88 -8.90 14.27 -2.48
C LEU A 88 -10.35 14.70 -2.69
N THR A 89 -11.26 14.15 -1.86
CA THR A 89 -12.62 14.64 -1.75
C THR A 89 -12.66 16.01 -1.04
N ALA A 90 -13.79 16.69 -1.10
CA ALA A 90 -13.96 17.95 -0.39
C ALA A 90 -13.78 17.80 1.13
N ALA A 91 -14.28 16.71 1.71
CA ALA A 91 -14.15 16.42 3.14
C ALA A 91 -12.69 16.11 3.54
N GLU A 92 -11.98 15.36 2.71
CA GLU A 92 -10.54 15.08 2.91
C GLU A 92 -9.71 16.37 2.86
N ARG A 93 -9.98 17.24 1.90
CA ARG A 93 -9.33 18.57 1.85
C ARG A 93 -9.64 19.42 3.06
N GLN A 94 -10.89 19.40 3.53
CA GLN A 94 -11.28 20.13 4.74
C GLN A 94 -10.53 19.62 5.97
N TRP A 95 -10.43 18.30 6.13
CA TRP A 95 -9.63 17.70 7.19
C TRP A 95 -8.18 18.15 7.10
N LEU A 96 -7.58 18.08 5.91
CA LEU A 96 -6.18 18.45 5.68
C LEU A 96 -5.92 19.92 6.04
N THR A 97 -6.82 20.84 5.66
CA THR A 97 -6.69 22.26 5.99
C THR A 97 -6.92 22.56 7.47
N SER A 98 -7.57 21.67 8.21
CA SER A 98 -7.71 21.78 9.67
C SER A 98 -6.40 21.52 10.42
N LEU A 99 -5.45 20.83 9.78
CA LEU A 99 -4.14 20.56 10.37
C LEU A 99 -3.25 21.83 10.37
N PRO A 100 -2.33 21.93 11.34
CA PRO A 100 -1.26 22.94 11.26
C PRO A 100 -0.52 22.80 9.93
N GLN A 101 -0.09 23.90 9.35
CA GLN A 101 0.56 23.89 8.03
C GLN A 101 1.80 22.97 7.98
N ALA A 102 2.57 22.90 9.07
CA ALA A 102 3.75 22.04 9.16
C ALA A 102 3.42 20.54 9.09
N GLU A 103 2.17 20.14 9.35
CA GLU A 103 1.72 18.74 9.36
C GLU A 103 0.96 18.37 8.09
N ARG A 104 0.73 19.31 7.17
CA ARG A 104 -0.13 19.06 6.00
C ARG A 104 0.47 18.13 4.97
N ASP A 105 1.78 18.18 4.75
CA ASP A 105 2.43 17.24 3.81
C ASP A 105 2.31 15.80 4.31
N GLU A 106 2.58 15.55 5.58
CA GLU A 106 2.37 14.25 6.20
C GLU A 106 0.91 13.83 6.17
N GLY A 107 0.00 14.73 6.54
CA GLY A 107 -1.44 14.49 6.49
C GLY A 107 -1.94 14.13 5.09
N PHE A 108 -1.43 14.81 4.06
CA PHE A 108 -1.74 14.48 2.67
C PHE A 108 -1.33 13.05 2.33
N PHE A 109 -0.09 12.65 2.65
CA PHE A 109 0.39 11.31 2.34
C PHE A 109 -0.27 10.22 3.18
N ARG A 110 -0.76 10.52 4.36
CA ARG A 110 -1.64 9.60 5.10
C ARG A 110 -2.94 9.32 4.34
N LEU A 111 -3.61 10.36 3.84
CA LEU A 111 -4.79 10.19 2.98
C LEU A 111 -4.45 9.45 1.69
N TRP A 112 -3.40 9.85 1.02
CA TRP A 112 -2.95 9.27 -0.24
C TRP A 112 -2.65 7.78 -0.12
N THR A 113 -1.86 7.36 0.87
CA THR A 113 -1.51 5.96 1.07
C THR A 113 -2.73 5.10 1.43
N LEU A 114 -3.69 5.62 2.19
CA LEU A 114 -4.96 4.95 2.45
C LEU A 114 -5.75 4.73 1.16
N LYS A 115 -5.85 5.74 0.32
CA LYS A 115 -6.56 5.66 -0.98
C LYS A 115 -5.85 4.71 -1.94
N GLU A 116 -4.53 4.79 -2.05
CA GLU A 116 -3.73 3.89 -2.87
C GLU A 116 -3.81 2.44 -2.41
N SER A 117 -3.69 2.19 -1.11
CA SER A 117 -3.79 0.83 -0.56
C SER A 117 -5.18 0.22 -0.80
N PHE A 118 -6.23 1.00 -0.67
CA PHE A 118 -7.59 0.58 -0.98
C PHE A 118 -7.76 0.26 -2.47
N GLY A 119 -7.24 1.10 -3.35
CA GLY A 119 -7.24 0.85 -4.80
C GLY A 119 -6.49 -0.43 -5.17
N LYS A 120 -5.36 -0.68 -4.53
CA LYS A 120 -4.59 -1.93 -4.71
C LYS A 120 -5.32 -3.16 -4.17
N LEU A 121 -6.01 -3.01 -3.03
CA LEU A 121 -6.85 -4.06 -2.48
C LEU A 121 -7.93 -4.49 -3.48
N ARG A 122 -8.63 -3.52 -4.07
CA ARG A 122 -9.65 -3.78 -5.08
C ARG A 122 -9.10 -4.28 -6.41
N GLY A 123 -7.83 -4.06 -6.70
CA GLY A 123 -7.21 -4.41 -7.96
C GLY A 123 -7.50 -3.45 -9.10
N ASP A 124 -8.20 -2.34 -8.85
CA ASP A 124 -8.55 -1.34 -9.87
C ASP A 124 -7.43 -0.32 -10.11
N GLY A 125 -6.46 -0.23 -9.20
CA GLY A 125 -5.38 0.74 -9.24
C GLY A 125 -5.91 2.18 -9.28
N LEU A 126 -5.24 3.05 -10.03
CA LEU A 126 -5.65 4.45 -10.23
C LEU A 126 -6.99 4.60 -10.99
N ASN A 127 -7.46 3.53 -11.61
CA ASN A 127 -8.72 3.53 -12.37
C ASN A 127 -9.97 3.54 -11.46
N CYS A 128 -9.82 3.40 -10.16
CA CYS A 128 -10.96 3.43 -9.24
C CYS A 128 -11.54 4.84 -9.02
N GLY A 129 -10.94 5.88 -9.61
CA GLY A 129 -11.42 7.25 -9.49
C GLY A 129 -11.30 7.75 -8.05
N PHE A 130 -10.13 8.15 -7.63
CA PHE A 130 -9.81 8.55 -6.25
C PHE A 130 -10.81 9.52 -5.61
N PRO A 131 -11.37 10.55 -6.29
CA PRO A 131 -12.37 11.41 -5.67
C PRO A 131 -13.71 10.73 -5.39
N GLN A 132 -13.93 9.49 -5.89
CA GLN A 132 -15.20 8.80 -5.76
C GLN A 132 -15.40 8.13 -4.39
N PHE A 133 -14.35 7.95 -3.61
CA PHE A 133 -14.43 7.40 -2.26
C PHE A 133 -13.62 8.23 -1.27
N GLN A 134 -14.05 8.21 -0.03
CA GLN A 134 -13.48 8.99 1.05
C GLN A 134 -12.80 8.07 2.05
N VAL A 135 -11.67 8.52 2.60
CA VAL A 135 -10.98 7.88 3.72
C VAL A 135 -10.94 8.84 4.91
N GLU A 136 -10.94 8.27 6.10
CA GLU A 136 -10.82 9.03 7.34
C GLU A 136 -9.63 8.48 8.13
N PRO A 137 -8.57 9.30 8.34
CA PRO A 137 -7.49 8.91 9.23
C PRO A 137 -8.00 8.81 10.67
N VAL A 138 -7.78 7.68 11.32
CA VAL A 138 -8.13 7.49 12.73
C VAL A 138 -6.90 7.77 13.58
N GLU A 139 -7.06 8.58 14.62
CA GLU A 139 -5.97 8.81 15.57
C GLU A 139 -5.64 7.51 16.31
N GLY A 140 -4.36 7.18 16.36
CA GLY A 140 -3.87 6.00 17.08
C GLY A 140 -3.53 4.78 16.21
N ASP A 141 -3.84 4.79 14.93
CA ASP A 141 -3.41 3.76 13.99
C ASP A 141 -2.01 4.04 13.42
N ALA A 142 -1.06 4.25 14.29
CA ALA A 142 0.33 4.06 13.96
C ALA A 142 0.66 2.59 14.21
N CYS A 143 0.67 1.80 13.13
CA CYS A 143 1.30 0.48 13.15
C CYS A 143 2.79 0.61 13.41
#